data_4f75955a6b7d74bfb4f8f7a534c808b3
#
_entry.id   4f75955a6b7d74bfb4f8f7a534c808b3
#
_cell.length_a   1.000
_cell.length_b   1.000
_cell.length_c   1.000
_cell.angle_alpha   90.00
_cell.angle_beta   90.00
_cell.angle_gamma   90.00
#
_symmetry.space_group_name_H-M   'P 1'
#
loop_
_entity.id
_entity.type
_entity.pdbx_description
1 polymer ?
#
loop_
_entity_poly.entity_id
_entity_poly.type
_entity_poly.pdbx_seq_one_letter_code
_entity_poly.pdbx_strand_id
1 'polypeptide(L)'
;MNKLHGIELHPTTAAFLAQPRRMLIGGEWVNALAGETLPVVDPADGETFCRVPAGEAADIDRAVQAASRAFESGDWPKMRPVDRERLLLKLADLLEANAQEFAELEAIDNGKIGRAHV
;
A
#
# COMPACT_ATOMS: atom_id res chain seq x y z
N MET A 1 -6.41 6.89 -14.96
CA MET A 1 -5.57 8.09 -14.93
C MET A 1 -4.19 7.71 -15.46
N ASN A 2 -3.79 8.28 -16.59
CA ASN A 2 -2.47 7.99 -17.17
C ASN A 2 -1.50 9.18 -17.07
N LYS A 3 -1.97 10.33 -16.60
CA LYS A 3 -1.16 11.55 -16.39
C LYS A 3 -1.54 12.22 -15.10
N LEU A 4 -0.54 12.68 -14.38
CA LEU A 4 -0.68 13.51 -13.18
C LEU A 4 0.20 14.75 -13.37
N HIS A 5 -0.36 15.95 -13.17
CA HIS A 5 0.33 17.22 -13.41
C HIS A 5 1.03 17.33 -14.78
N GLY A 6 0.44 16.72 -15.83
CA GLY A 6 1.03 16.69 -17.17
C GLY A 6 2.15 15.67 -17.35
N ILE A 7 2.54 14.95 -16.29
CA ILE A 7 3.54 13.87 -16.34
C ILE A 7 2.83 12.56 -16.61
N GLU A 8 3.34 11.81 -17.57
CA GLU A 8 2.83 10.47 -17.87
C GLU A 8 3.30 9.49 -16.82
N LEU A 9 2.34 8.81 -16.17
CA LEU A 9 2.63 7.79 -15.17
C LEU A 9 3.12 6.51 -15.82
N HIS A 10 4.02 5.82 -15.14
CA HIS A 10 4.39 4.47 -15.54
C HIS A 10 3.16 3.56 -15.62
N PRO A 11 3.06 2.66 -16.61
CA PRO A 11 1.88 1.81 -16.80
C PRO A 11 1.46 1.01 -15.54
N THR A 12 2.42 0.56 -14.74
CA THR A 12 2.14 -0.17 -13.49
C THR A 12 1.49 0.74 -12.46
N THR A 13 1.96 1.99 -12.31
CA THR A 13 1.37 2.99 -11.42
C THR A 13 -0.06 3.33 -11.84
N ALA A 14 -0.28 3.57 -13.13
CA ALA A 14 -1.61 3.83 -13.67
C ALA A 14 -2.57 2.66 -13.44
N ALA A 15 -2.10 1.43 -13.67
CA ALA A 15 -2.88 0.21 -13.43
C ALA A 15 -3.18 0.03 -11.93
N PHE A 16 -2.22 0.32 -11.06
CA PHE A 16 -2.43 0.29 -9.62
C PHE A 16 -3.51 1.28 -9.18
N LEU A 17 -3.46 2.52 -9.64
CA LEU A 17 -4.44 3.56 -9.26
C LEU A 17 -5.84 3.29 -9.83
N ALA A 18 -5.96 2.61 -10.96
CA ALA A 18 -7.25 2.26 -11.57
C ALA A 18 -8.01 1.14 -10.82
N GLN A 19 -7.35 0.39 -9.95
CA GLN A 19 -7.97 -0.72 -9.22
C GLN A 19 -8.60 -0.23 -7.90
N PRO A 20 -9.73 -0.83 -7.47
CA PRO A 20 -10.28 -0.58 -6.13
C PRO A 20 -9.27 -0.93 -5.04
N ARG A 21 -9.05 -0.01 -4.10
CA ARG A 21 -8.19 -0.27 -2.95
C ARG A 21 -8.93 -1.10 -1.90
N ARG A 22 -8.19 -1.96 -1.22
CA ARG A 22 -8.69 -2.82 -0.15
C ARG A 22 -7.71 -2.84 1.01
N MET A 23 -8.18 -3.23 2.18
CA MET A 23 -7.33 -3.49 3.34
C MET A 23 -6.74 -4.89 3.24
N LEU A 24 -5.50 -5.07 3.65
CA LEU A 24 -4.90 -6.39 3.82
C LEU A 24 -5.02 -6.81 5.29
N ILE A 25 -5.90 -7.77 5.58
CA ILE A 25 -6.13 -8.26 6.94
C ILE A 25 -6.04 -9.78 6.94
N GLY A 26 -5.12 -10.33 7.72
CA GLY A 26 -4.94 -11.77 7.82
C GLY A 26 -4.52 -12.46 6.53
N GLY A 27 -3.83 -11.75 5.64
CA GLY A 27 -3.42 -12.26 4.33
C GLY A 27 -4.49 -12.13 3.22
N GLU A 28 -5.64 -11.54 3.53
CA GLU A 28 -6.75 -11.36 2.58
C GLU A 28 -7.01 -9.88 2.28
N TRP A 29 -7.32 -9.59 1.00
CA TRP A 29 -7.74 -8.25 0.57
C TRP A 29 -9.24 -8.08 0.79
N VAL A 30 -9.61 -7.21 1.74
CA VAL A 30 -10.99 -6.99 2.18
C VAL A 30 -11.43 -5.55 2.07
N ASN A 31 -12.72 -5.32 1.85
CA ASN A 31 -13.34 -4.00 1.96
C ASN A 31 -13.62 -3.68 3.44
N ALA A 32 -13.87 -2.41 3.75
CA ALA A 32 -14.46 -2.03 5.02
C ALA A 32 -15.83 -2.69 5.20
N LEU A 33 -16.17 -3.11 6.40
CA LEU A 33 -17.44 -3.81 6.69
C LEU A 33 -18.66 -2.94 6.36
N ALA A 34 -18.57 -1.64 6.60
CA ALA A 34 -19.61 -0.67 6.24
C ALA A 34 -19.64 -0.34 4.73
N GLY A 35 -18.64 -0.76 3.97
CA GLY A 35 -18.51 -0.47 2.53
C GLY A 35 -18.10 0.97 2.22
N GLU A 36 -17.85 1.80 3.23
CA GLU A 36 -17.49 3.20 3.08
C GLU A 36 -16.03 3.37 2.62
N THR A 37 -15.78 4.47 1.91
CA THR A 37 -14.44 4.82 1.42
C THR A 37 -14.10 6.27 1.70
N LEU A 38 -12.79 6.55 1.85
CA LEU A 38 -12.23 7.88 1.98
C LEU A 38 -11.53 8.30 0.69
N PRO A 39 -11.63 9.56 0.26
CA PRO A 39 -10.82 10.08 -0.83
C PRO A 39 -9.37 10.23 -0.38
N VAL A 40 -8.43 9.92 -1.27
CA VAL A 40 -7.02 10.28 -1.14
C VAL A 40 -6.77 11.44 -2.07
N VAL A 41 -6.34 12.56 -1.50
CA VAL A 41 -6.20 13.84 -2.20
C VAL A 41 -4.72 14.11 -2.47
N ASP A 42 -4.41 14.48 -3.70
CA ASP A 42 -3.08 14.99 -4.05
C ASP A 42 -2.92 16.40 -3.45
N PRO A 43 -1.96 16.62 -2.54
CA PRO A 43 -1.79 17.94 -1.94
C PRO A 43 -1.24 19.00 -2.90
N ALA A 44 -0.77 18.63 -4.09
CA ALA A 44 -0.27 19.58 -5.07
C ALA A 44 -1.37 20.33 -5.81
N ASP A 45 -2.55 19.70 -6.05
CA ASP A 45 -3.67 20.33 -6.75
C ASP A 45 -5.01 20.24 -6.02
N GLY A 46 -5.08 19.47 -4.94
CA GLY A 46 -6.31 19.25 -4.17
C GLY A 46 -7.28 18.26 -4.81
N GLU A 47 -6.90 17.60 -5.88
CA GLU A 47 -7.75 16.64 -6.58
C GLU A 47 -7.68 15.23 -5.97
N THR A 48 -8.81 14.53 -5.97
CA THR A 48 -8.86 13.14 -5.51
C THR A 48 -8.32 12.22 -6.59
N PHE A 49 -7.23 11.52 -6.32
CA PHE A 49 -6.62 10.60 -7.28
C PHE A 49 -6.99 9.12 -7.05
N CYS A 50 -7.41 8.74 -5.86
CA CYS A 50 -7.95 7.41 -5.57
C CYS A 50 -8.84 7.43 -4.32
N ARG A 51 -9.43 6.27 -3.99
CA ARG A 51 -10.21 6.09 -2.76
C ARG A 51 -9.73 4.84 -2.04
N VAL A 52 -9.72 4.90 -0.72
CA VAL A 52 -9.33 3.79 0.16
C VAL A 52 -10.49 3.42 1.09
N PRO A 53 -10.56 2.19 1.61
CA PRO A 53 -11.60 1.81 2.55
C PRO A 53 -11.57 2.69 3.81
N ALA A 54 -12.74 3.13 4.25
CA ALA A 54 -12.92 3.78 5.54
C ALA A 54 -13.12 2.71 6.62
N GLY A 55 -12.02 2.22 7.21
CA GLY A 55 -12.08 1.22 8.27
C GLY A 55 -12.66 1.81 9.55
N GLU A 56 -13.66 1.13 10.12
CA GLU A 56 -14.28 1.46 11.40
C GLU A 56 -13.75 0.56 12.53
N ALA A 57 -14.26 0.74 13.75
CA ALA A 57 -13.82 0.02 14.93
C ALA A 57 -13.80 -1.52 14.75
N ALA A 58 -14.81 -2.07 14.09
CA ALA A 58 -14.87 -3.50 13.82
C ALA A 58 -13.79 -3.99 12.83
N ASP A 59 -13.41 -3.17 11.86
CA ASP A 59 -12.32 -3.48 10.92
C ASP A 59 -10.97 -3.43 11.64
N ILE A 60 -10.78 -2.43 12.49
CA ILE A 60 -9.57 -2.31 13.32
C ILE A 60 -9.45 -3.49 14.28
N ASP A 61 -10.54 -3.90 14.93
CA ASP A 61 -10.55 -5.08 15.81
C ASP A 61 -10.13 -6.35 15.05
N ARG A 62 -10.67 -6.59 13.86
CA ARG A 62 -10.25 -7.70 12.99
C ARG A 62 -8.77 -7.64 12.63
N ALA A 63 -8.26 -6.45 12.29
CA ALA A 63 -6.86 -6.27 11.95
C ALA A 63 -5.94 -6.55 13.13
N VAL A 64 -6.29 -6.03 14.33
CA VAL A 64 -5.54 -6.29 15.57
C VAL A 64 -5.55 -7.76 15.93
N GLN A 65 -6.70 -8.44 15.85
CA GLN A 65 -6.80 -9.88 16.11
C GLN A 65 -5.96 -10.70 15.12
N ALA A 66 -5.94 -10.33 13.83
CA ALA A 66 -5.10 -11.00 12.84
C ALA A 66 -3.61 -10.81 13.13
N ALA A 67 -3.20 -9.59 13.48
CA ALA A 67 -1.81 -9.28 13.86
C ALA A 67 -1.39 -10.03 15.14
N SER A 68 -2.25 -10.06 16.16
CA SER A 68 -2.00 -10.78 17.42
C SER A 68 -1.81 -12.28 17.17
N ARG A 69 -2.70 -12.90 16.39
CA ARG A 69 -2.53 -14.31 16.01
C ARG A 69 -1.22 -14.57 15.26
N ALA A 70 -0.85 -13.69 14.32
CA ALA A 70 0.40 -13.83 13.58
C ALA A 70 1.63 -13.72 14.51
N PHE A 71 1.57 -12.83 15.49
CA PHE A 71 2.65 -12.65 16.47
C PHE A 71 2.75 -13.83 17.44
N GLU A 72 1.63 -14.29 18.00
CA GLU A 72 1.61 -15.31 19.05
C GLU A 72 1.79 -16.74 18.51
N SER A 73 1.18 -17.05 17.37
CA SER A 73 1.09 -18.43 16.87
C SER A 73 1.49 -18.60 15.40
N GLY A 74 1.85 -17.53 14.70
CA GLY A 74 2.29 -17.56 13.31
C GLY A 74 3.64 -18.24 13.11
N ASP A 75 4.05 -18.34 11.87
CA ASP A 75 5.31 -19.00 11.50
C ASP A 75 6.54 -18.13 11.77
N TRP A 76 6.40 -16.80 11.65
CA TRP A 76 7.53 -15.88 11.78
C TRP A 76 8.32 -16.01 13.08
N PRO A 77 7.70 -16.08 14.28
CA PRO A 77 8.46 -16.27 15.53
C PRO A 77 9.21 -17.60 15.61
N LYS A 78 8.74 -18.61 14.87
CA LYS A 78 9.32 -19.97 14.87
C LYS A 78 10.39 -20.14 13.81
N MET A 79 10.47 -19.22 12.84
CA MET A 79 11.48 -19.28 11.78
C MET A 79 12.90 -19.14 12.30
N ARG A 80 13.82 -19.86 11.70
CA ARG A 80 15.25 -19.63 11.93
C ARG A 80 15.64 -18.22 11.46
N PRO A 81 16.59 -17.56 12.13
CA PRO A 81 17.04 -16.22 11.73
C PRO A 81 17.42 -16.12 10.25
N VAL A 82 18.10 -17.11 9.70
CA VAL A 82 18.52 -17.14 8.28
C VAL A 82 17.33 -17.19 7.31
N ASP A 83 16.23 -17.82 7.69
CA ASP A 83 15.04 -17.88 6.84
C ASP A 83 14.29 -16.54 6.85
N ARG A 84 14.27 -15.85 7.99
CA ARG A 84 13.77 -14.48 8.09
C ARG A 84 14.61 -13.49 7.29
N GLU A 85 15.95 -13.60 7.37
CA GLU A 85 16.88 -12.82 6.55
C GLU A 85 16.59 -12.98 5.06
N ARG A 86 16.43 -14.21 4.56
CA ARG A 86 16.11 -14.47 3.17
C ARG A 86 14.81 -13.83 2.71
N LEU A 87 13.78 -13.85 3.57
CA LEU A 87 12.51 -13.18 3.26
C LEU A 87 12.65 -11.66 3.20
N LEU A 88 13.43 -11.05 4.09
CA LEU A 88 13.70 -9.61 4.06
C LEU A 88 14.52 -9.20 2.83
N LEU A 89 15.52 -9.99 2.44
CA LEU A 89 16.29 -9.76 1.21
C LEU A 89 15.37 -9.85 -0.02
N LYS A 90 14.50 -10.87 -0.07
CA LYS A 90 13.51 -10.98 -1.16
C LYS A 90 12.54 -9.78 -1.20
N LEU A 91 12.14 -9.25 -0.05
CA LEU A 91 11.35 -8.02 0.00
C LEU A 91 12.11 -6.83 -0.57
N ALA A 92 13.40 -6.69 -0.23
CA ALA A 92 14.25 -5.64 -0.78
C ALA A 92 14.35 -5.73 -2.33
N ASP A 93 14.58 -6.93 -2.86
CA ASP A 93 14.62 -7.16 -4.32
C ASP A 93 13.28 -6.77 -5.00
N LEU A 94 12.14 -7.07 -4.36
CA LEU A 94 10.82 -6.70 -4.88
C LEU A 94 10.58 -5.20 -4.84
N LEU A 95 11.04 -4.50 -3.80
CA LEU A 95 10.96 -3.04 -3.72
C LEU A 95 11.82 -2.41 -4.83
N GLU A 96 13.03 -2.88 -5.04
CA GLU A 96 13.91 -2.41 -6.11
C GLU A 96 13.31 -2.65 -7.49
N ALA A 97 12.77 -3.84 -7.74
CA ALA A 97 12.12 -4.19 -9.01
C ALA A 97 10.89 -3.31 -9.32
N ASN A 98 10.24 -2.74 -8.31
CA ASN A 98 9.06 -1.87 -8.46
C ASN A 98 9.35 -0.41 -8.04
N ALA A 99 10.61 0.00 -8.01
CA ALA A 99 11.04 1.31 -7.49
C ALA A 99 10.33 2.49 -8.17
N GLN A 100 10.09 2.40 -9.49
CA GLN A 100 9.41 3.47 -10.24
C GLN A 100 7.95 3.67 -9.75
N GLU A 101 7.21 2.58 -9.56
CA GLU A 101 5.83 2.63 -9.05
C GLU A 101 5.77 3.21 -7.63
N PHE A 102 6.66 2.77 -6.74
CA PHE A 102 6.75 3.31 -5.38
C PHE A 102 7.10 4.80 -5.37
N ALA A 103 8.08 5.22 -6.18
CA ALA A 103 8.50 6.62 -6.25
C ALA A 103 7.38 7.53 -6.78
N GLU A 104 6.63 7.10 -7.79
CA GLU A 104 5.51 7.86 -8.33
C GLU A 104 4.35 7.95 -7.33
N LEU A 105 3.97 6.85 -6.67
CA LEU A 105 2.91 6.84 -5.66
C LEU A 105 3.27 7.73 -4.46
N GLU A 106 4.51 7.66 -4.00
CA GLU A 106 4.99 8.51 -2.91
C GLU A 106 4.99 9.99 -3.31
N ALA A 107 5.41 10.31 -4.53
CA ALA A 107 5.42 11.68 -5.03
C ALA A 107 3.99 12.27 -5.11
N ILE A 108 3.03 11.49 -5.57
CA ILE A 108 1.62 11.88 -5.64
C ILE A 108 1.03 12.12 -4.25
N ASP A 109 1.23 11.15 -3.36
CA ASP A 109 0.66 11.19 -2.01
C ASP A 109 1.23 12.32 -1.15
N ASN A 110 2.50 12.67 -1.36
CA ASN A 110 3.17 13.78 -0.67
C ASN A 110 3.06 15.13 -1.41
N GLY A 111 2.51 15.19 -2.61
CA GLY A 111 2.42 16.39 -3.43
C GLY A 111 3.78 16.92 -3.91
N LYS A 112 4.80 16.09 -3.94
CA LYS A 112 6.13 16.48 -4.42
C LYS A 112 6.19 16.38 -5.93
N ILE A 113 6.36 17.53 -6.59
CA ILE A 113 6.61 17.61 -8.02
C ILE A 113 8.12 17.47 -8.23
N GLY A 114 8.55 16.37 -8.82
CA GLY A 114 9.95 16.12 -9.14
C GLY A 114 10.46 14.80 -8.57
N ARG A 115 11.47 14.24 -9.22
CA ARG A 115 12.14 13.03 -8.74
C ARG A 115 12.60 13.28 -7.32
N ALA A 116 12.10 12.48 -6.37
CA ALA A 116 12.77 12.38 -5.10
C ALA A 116 14.22 11.99 -5.40
N HIS A 117 15.16 12.86 -5.11
CA HIS A 117 16.56 12.52 -5.21
C HIS A 117 16.83 11.42 -4.19
N VAL A 118 17.09 10.23 -4.68
CA VAL A 118 17.78 9.20 -3.94
C VAL A 118 19.25 9.57 -3.91
#